data_7e46e3e59846562fe20508c909127ecb
#
_entry.id   7e46e3e59846562fe20508c909127ecb
#
_cell.length_a   1.000
_cell.length_b   1.000
_cell.length_c   1.000
_cell.angle_alpha   90.00
_cell.angle_beta   90.00
_cell.angle_gamma   90.00
#
_symmetry.space_group_name_H-M   'P 1'
#
loop_
_entity.id
_entity.type
_entity.pdbx_description
1 polymer ?
#
loop_
_entity_poly.entity_id
_entity_poly.type
_entity_poly.pdbx_seq_one_letter_code
_entity_poly.pdbx_strand_id
1 'polypeptide(L)'
;MTKKERHIVALDIGSTKTCALVGEMDDDGGVKFSALGAAESKGWRKGQIVNLDLAVSSIRRAVEEAETIVGVPVESAVIGVAGGHVRGVNSRGGVTVGAKARDIQRDDVRRAIEAARGVTLPEDREVLHVLPQEFFLDGHDNIRDAIGMVGQRLEANVHIVTASGSATQNIVTAVNRAGVRVDDTVLEPFASAEACLTQDERELGACLLDIGGGTTELIAYTGGVVRHSAAIPVGGDHFTNDLAVGLRTPIPEAEKIKREHAQACRELLTEDGAIEIASVGDRPPRTIFARMVAEIVQPRAQELLMLIRDELRRAGLESQIPAGIVLTGGGSHLRGLAELAERVFNLPVRVAVPRGLAEMSEEVSRPEYSTAVGLVLYGARTRRVAGAKPTGFMGKLKSMFAGA
;
A
#
# COMPACT_ATOMS: atom_id res chain seq x y z
N MET A 1 -21.09 0.31 -22.83
CA MET A 1 -19.92 1.16 -22.47
C MET A 1 -19.01 1.24 -23.70
N THR A 2 -18.48 2.43 -24.01
CA THR A 2 -17.43 2.55 -25.03
C THR A 2 -16.16 1.86 -24.54
N LYS A 3 -15.25 1.46 -25.46
CA LYS A 3 -13.96 0.84 -25.08
C LYS A 3 -13.20 1.68 -24.02
N LYS A 4 -13.30 2.99 -24.14
CA LYS A 4 -12.68 3.98 -23.23
C LYS A 4 -13.30 3.97 -21.82
N GLU A 5 -14.61 3.77 -21.70
CA GLU A 5 -15.33 3.72 -20.42
C GLU A 5 -15.07 2.42 -19.65
N ARG A 6 -14.52 1.38 -20.31
CA ARG A 6 -14.17 0.10 -19.70
C ARG A 6 -12.79 0.11 -19.03
N HIS A 7 -11.90 1.04 -19.42
CA HIS A 7 -10.55 1.09 -18.86
C HIS A 7 -10.54 1.76 -17.48
N ILE A 8 -9.79 1.14 -16.57
CA ILE A 8 -9.44 1.67 -15.26
C ILE A 8 -7.93 1.81 -15.24
N VAL A 9 -7.45 2.99 -14.94
CA VAL A 9 -6.02 3.27 -14.88
C VAL A 9 -5.61 3.52 -13.45
N ALA A 10 -4.56 2.86 -13.02
CA ALA A 10 -3.88 3.09 -11.75
C ALA A 10 -2.51 3.71 -12.00
N LEU A 11 -2.16 4.74 -11.24
CA LEU A 11 -0.80 5.27 -11.17
C LEU A 11 -0.23 4.97 -9.79
N ASP A 12 0.75 4.09 -9.77
CA ASP A 12 1.60 3.82 -8.61
C ASP A 12 2.90 4.60 -8.79
N ILE A 13 3.12 5.58 -7.90
CA ILE A 13 4.21 6.54 -8.03
C ILE A 13 5.17 6.37 -6.85
N GLY A 14 5.98 5.32 -6.92
CA GLY A 14 6.96 4.99 -5.90
C GLY A 14 8.26 5.78 -5.98
N SER A 15 9.13 5.62 -4.98
CA SER A 15 10.45 6.30 -4.93
C SER A 15 11.44 5.79 -5.98
N THR A 16 11.28 4.55 -6.46
CA THR A 16 12.19 3.90 -7.41
C THR A 16 11.56 3.74 -8.79
N LYS A 17 10.27 3.42 -8.82
CA LYS A 17 9.51 3.12 -10.03
C LYS A 17 8.20 3.89 -10.02
N THR A 18 7.82 4.45 -11.16
CA THR A 18 6.47 4.95 -11.46
C THR A 18 5.86 4.04 -12.50
N CYS A 19 4.64 3.54 -12.26
CA CYS A 19 3.95 2.75 -13.27
C CYS A 19 2.49 3.17 -13.47
N ALA A 20 2.03 3.00 -14.72
CA ALA A 20 0.66 3.14 -15.15
C ALA A 20 0.13 1.76 -15.53
N LEU A 21 -0.77 1.18 -14.72
CA LEU A 21 -1.41 -0.09 -14.98
C LEU A 21 -2.82 0.15 -15.49
N VAL A 22 -3.16 -0.48 -16.60
CA VAL A 22 -4.48 -0.41 -17.21
C VAL A 22 -5.18 -1.76 -17.07
N GLY A 23 -6.35 -1.75 -16.41
CA GLY A 23 -7.29 -2.86 -16.40
C GLY A 23 -8.49 -2.55 -17.27
N GLU A 24 -9.08 -3.57 -17.90
CA GLU A 24 -10.33 -3.47 -18.66
C GLU A 24 -11.44 -4.24 -17.96
N MET A 25 -12.53 -3.55 -17.64
CA MET A 25 -13.74 -4.19 -17.08
C MET A 25 -14.46 -5.01 -18.14
N ASP A 26 -14.77 -6.25 -17.82
CA ASP A 26 -15.68 -7.09 -18.61
C ASP A 26 -17.16 -6.80 -18.28
N ASP A 27 -18.06 -7.43 -19.06
CA ASP A 27 -19.50 -7.20 -18.89
C ASP A 27 -20.06 -7.86 -17.61
N ASP A 28 -19.36 -8.85 -17.04
CA ASP A 28 -19.72 -9.54 -15.79
C ASP A 28 -19.14 -8.82 -14.56
N GLY A 29 -18.37 -7.76 -14.80
CA GLY A 29 -17.73 -6.93 -13.78
C GLY A 29 -16.37 -7.49 -13.32
N GLY A 30 -15.80 -8.52 -13.95
CA GLY A 30 -14.40 -8.88 -13.81
C GLY A 30 -13.50 -7.77 -14.33
N VAL A 31 -12.22 -7.85 -14.03
CA VAL A 31 -11.21 -6.95 -14.59
C VAL A 31 -10.06 -7.78 -15.11
N LYS A 32 -9.69 -7.55 -16.35
CA LYS A 32 -8.51 -8.16 -16.96
C LYS A 32 -7.37 -7.14 -17.09
N PHE A 33 -6.16 -7.64 -17.02
CA PHE A 33 -4.97 -6.85 -17.34
C PHE A 33 -5.01 -6.43 -18.83
N SER A 34 -4.63 -5.19 -19.11
CA SER A 34 -4.64 -4.64 -20.47
C SER A 34 -3.30 -4.05 -20.88
N ALA A 35 -2.67 -3.24 -20.04
CA ALA A 35 -1.37 -2.65 -20.32
C ALA A 35 -0.62 -2.28 -19.03
N LEU A 36 0.70 -2.27 -19.11
CA LEU A 36 1.62 -1.72 -18.12
C LEU A 36 2.60 -0.80 -18.82
N GLY A 37 2.68 0.45 -18.36
CA GLY A 37 3.77 1.35 -18.68
C GLY A 37 4.59 1.62 -17.40
N ALA A 38 5.91 1.59 -17.49
CA ALA A 38 6.79 1.76 -16.34
C ALA A 38 7.96 2.71 -16.66
N ALA A 39 8.33 3.53 -15.69
CA ALA A 39 9.46 4.43 -15.78
C ALA A 39 10.23 4.47 -14.47
N GLU A 40 11.54 4.71 -14.55
CA GLU A 40 12.33 5.05 -13.37
C GLU A 40 11.79 6.32 -12.74
N SER A 41 11.51 6.30 -11.43
CA SER A 41 11.08 7.48 -10.70
C SER A 41 12.23 8.45 -10.49
N LYS A 42 12.01 9.70 -10.88
CA LYS A 42 12.93 10.81 -10.62
C LYS A 42 12.21 11.92 -9.88
N GLY A 43 12.93 12.65 -9.03
CA GLY A 43 12.35 13.75 -8.26
C GLY A 43 11.55 13.31 -7.02
N TRP A 44 11.70 12.06 -6.59
CA TRP A 44 11.07 11.49 -5.39
C TRP A 44 12.09 11.13 -4.34
N ARG A 45 11.72 11.27 -3.07
CA ARG A 45 12.52 10.81 -1.94
C ARG A 45 11.61 10.50 -0.76
N LYS A 46 11.68 9.26 -0.25
CA LYS A 46 10.91 8.79 0.94
C LYS A 46 9.40 9.08 0.84
N GLY A 47 8.80 8.80 -0.32
CA GLY A 47 7.37 9.02 -0.57
C GLY A 47 6.96 10.49 -0.76
N GLN A 48 7.90 11.41 -0.99
CA GLN A 48 7.61 12.83 -1.24
C GLN A 48 8.29 13.34 -2.50
N ILE A 49 7.64 14.29 -3.18
CA ILE A 49 8.21 14.97 -4.33
C ILE A 49 9.25 15.99 -3.85
N VAL A 50 10.49 15.84 -4.31
CA VAL A 50 11.58 16.79 -4.09
C VAL A 50 11.94 17.60 -5.36
N ASN A 51 11.48 17.14 -6.52
CA ASN A 51 11.58 17.88 -7.78
C ASN A 51 10.35 17.56 -8.64
N LEU A 52 9.49 18.56 -8.80
CA LEU A 52 8.20 18.40 -9.46
C LEU A 52 8.33 18.07 -10.96
N ASP A 53 9.24 18.74 -11.67
CA ASP A 53 9.38 18.56 -13.12
C ASP A 53 9.93 17.18 -13.47
N LEU A 54 10.86 16.66 -12.68
CA LEU A 54 11.36 15.29 -12.83
C LEU A 54 10.26 14.26 -12.54
N ALA A 55 9.43 14.49 -11.50
CA ALA A 55 8.30 13.64 -11.18
C ALA A 55 7.27 13.61 -12.32
N VAL A 56 6.91 14.78 -12.86
CA VAL A 56 6.01 14.91 -14.03
C VAL A 56 6.57 14.13 -15.23
N SER A 57 7.86 14.24 -15.50
CA SER A 57 8.50 13.52 -16.61
C SER A 57 8.41 12.00 -16.44
N SER A 58 8.63 11.48 -15.23
CA SER A 58 8.52 10.04 -14.94
C SER A 58 7.08 9.54 -15.11
N ILE A 59 6.10 10.30 -14.60
CA ILE A 59 4.67 9.96 -14.75
C ILE A 59 4.28 9.95 -16.23
N ARG A 60 4.65 10.98 -16.97
CA ARG A 60 4.32 11.09 -18.40
C ARG A 60 4.86 9.91 -19.20
N ARG A 61 6.10 9.51 -18.96
CA ARG A 61 6.72 8.36 -19.65
C ARG A 61 5.98 7.06 -19.37
N ALA A 62 5.61 6.79 -18.12
CA ALA A 62 4.85 5.60 -17.76
C ALA A 62 3.45 5.60 -18.41
N VAL A 63 2.80 6.78 -18.47
CA VAL A 63 1.49 6.94 -19.11
C VAL A 63 1.59 6.74 -20.62
N GLU A 64 2.53 7.38 -21.31
CA GLU A 64 2.74 7.27 -22.77
C GLU A 64 3.04 5.83 -23.19
N GLU A 65 3.78 5.08 -22.38
CA GLU A 65 4.05 3.66 -22.63
C GLU A 65 2.77 2.83 -22.52
N ALA A 66 1.98 3.02 -21.46
CA ALA A 66 0.69 2.35 -21.31
C ALA A 66 -0.29 2.68 -22.42
N GLU A 67 -0.38 3.96 -22.84
CA GLU A 67 -1.21 4.42 -23.97
C GLU A 67 -0.80 3.74 -25.30
N THR A 68 0.50 3.60 -25.53
CA THR A 68 1.04 2.94 -26.73
C THR A 68 0.58 1.48 -26.79
N ILE A 69 0.54 0.77 -25.66
CA ILE A 69 0.14 -0.64 -25.58
C ILE A 69 -1.37 -0.78 -25.72
N VAL A 70 -2.15 0.05 -24.99
CA VAL A 70 -3.63 -0.09 -24.99
C VAL A 70 -4.29 0.55 -26.20
N GLY A 71 -3.60 1.47 -26.88
CA GLY A 71 -4.05 2.14 -28.11
C GLY A 71 -5.13 3.22 -27.89
N VAL A 72 -5.31 3.69 -26.65
CA VAL A 72 -6.23 4.80 -26.30
C VAL A 72 -5.58 5.72 -25.28
N PRO A 73 -5.94 7.02 -25.29
CA PRO A 73 -5.37 7.98 -24.31
C PRO A 73 -5.87 7.70 -22.89
N VAL A 74 -4.99 7.92 -21.91
CA VAL A 74 -5.27 7.88 -20.47
C VAL A 74 -5.74 9.25 -20.02
N GLU A 75 -7.03 9.44 -19.79
CA GLU A 75 -7.59 10.73 -19.37
C GLU A 75 -7.62 10.91 -17.86
N SER A 76 -7.77 9.82 -17.13
CA SER A 76 -7.83 9.87 -15.67
C SER A 76 -7.34 8.57 -15.04
N ALA A 77 -6.91 8.66 -13.78
CA ALA A 77 -6.38 7.53 -13.02
C ALA A 77 -6.71 7.62 -11.53
N VAL A 78 -6.76 6.45 -10.90
CA VAL A 78 -6.67 6.31 -9.44
C VAL A 78 -5.19 6.33 -9.06
N ILE A 79 -4.83 7.08 -8.04
CA ILE A 79 -3.42 7.22 -7.61
C ILE A 79 -3.20 6.70 -6.19
N GLY A 80 -2.01 6.13 -5.96
CA GLY A 80 -1.54 5.75 -4.64
C GLY A 80 -1.02 6.95 -3.84
N VAL A 81 -1.19 6.90 -2.52
CA VAL A 81 -0.59 7.81 -1.55
C VAL A 81 0.04 7.00 -0.42
N ALA A 82 1.33 7.20 -0.19
CA ALA A 82 2.10 6.53 0.85
C ALA A 82 3.20 7.43 1.42
N GLY A 83 3.94 6.93 2.39
CA GLY A 83 5.12 7.58 2.95
C GLY A 83 4.94 8.12 4.35
N GLY A 84 6.03 8.65 4.92
CA GLY A 84 6.12 9.05 6.31
C GLY A 84 5.18 10.19 6.76
N HIS A 85 4.47 10.82 5.83
CA HIS A 85 3.45 11.84 6.14
C HIS A 85 2.05 11.25 6.35
N VAL A 86 1.84 9.96 6.09
CA VAL A 86 0.57 9.27 6.35
C VAL A 86 0.51 8.84 7.81
N ARG A 87 -0.67 8.94 8.43
CA ARG A 87 -0.94 8.53 9.82
C ARG A 87 -2.30 7.86 9.91
N GLY A 88 -2.36 6.75 10.62
CA GLY A 88 -3.60 6.08 11.00
C GLY A 88 -3.96 6.37 12.46
N VAL A 89 -5.22 6.61 12.75
CA VAL A 89 -5.73 6.78 14.12
C VAL A 89 -7.10 6.13 14.22
N ASN A 90 -7.35 5.43 15.32
CA ASN A 90 -8.68 4.88 15.61
C ASN A 90 -9.49 5.89 16.41
N SER A 91 -10.75 6.03 16.06
CA SER A 91 -11.68 6.94 16.71
C SER A 91 -13.04 6.28 16.93
N ARG A 92 -13.71 6.68 18.00
CA ARG A 92 -15.07 6.25 18.33
C ARG A 92 -15.97 7.46 18.42
N GLY A 93 -17.14 7.36 17.81
CA GLY A 93 -18.19 8.37 17.90
C GLY A 93 -19.56 7.75 17.87
N GLY A 94 -20.57 8.48 18.35
CA GLY A 94 -21.90 7.91 18.44
C GLY A 94 -23.00 8.95 18.36
N VAL A 95 -24.21 8.47 18.10
CA VAL A 95 -25.43 9.26 17.99
C VAL A 95 -26.57 8.61 18.73
N THR A 96 -27.48 9.44 19.27
CA THR A 96 -28.77 8.98 19.72
C THR A 96 -29.68 8.80 18.51
N VAL A 97 -30.24 7.61 18.36
CA VAL A 97 -31.12 7.23 17.25
C VAL A 97 -32.50 7.76 17.40
N GLY A 98 -33.02 7.74 18.64
CA GLY A 98 -34.36 8.25 18.98
C GLY A 98 -34.60 8.28 20.47
N ALA A 99 -35.70 8.93 20.90
CA ALA A 99 -36.12 8.96 22.29
C ALA A 99 -36.59 7.58 22.81
N LYS A 100 -36.95 6.68 21.88
CA LYS A 100 -37.29 5.27 22.14
C LYS A 100 -36.48 4.40 21.15
N ALA A 101 -36.29 3.15 21.55
CA ALA A 101 -35.65 2.17 20.65
C ALA A 101 -36.47 2.02 19.36
N ARG A 102 -35.76 2.05 18.23
CA ARG A 102 -36.34 1.85 16.91
C ARG A 102 -35.30 1.17 16.00
N ASP A 103 -35.73 0.75 14.83
CA ASP A 103 -34.87 0.17 13.84
C ASP A 103 -33.78 1.19 13.38
N ILE A 104 -32.55 0.75 13.39
CA ILE A 104 -31.39 1.49 12.87
C ILE A 104 -31.50 1.63 11.36
N GLN A 105 -31.46 2.85 10.87
CA GLN A 105 -31.50 3.17 9.45
C GLN A 105 -30.10 3.48 8.93
N ARG A 106 -29.91 3.42 7.60
CA ARG A 106 -28.64 3.80 6.94
C ARG A 106 -28.15 5.20 7.32
N ASP A 107 -29.08 6.12 7.56
CA ASP A 107 -28.75 7.48 7.99
C ASP A 107 -28.17 7.53 9.40
N ASP A 108 -28.64 6.67 10.30
CA ASP A 108 -28.10 6.56 11.66
C ASP A 108 -26.66 6.04 11.65
N VAL A 109 -26.39 5.02 10.82
CA VAL A 109 -25.04 4.49 10.61
C VAL A 109 -24.12 5.59 10.05
N ARG A 110 -24.58 6.33 9.05
CA ARG A 110 -23.81 7.45 8.48
C ARG A 110 -23.49 8.49 9.55
N ARG A 111 -24.48 8.92 10.35
CA ARG A 111 -24.29 9.91 11.42
C ARG A 111 -23.33 9.41 12.50
N ALA A 112 -23.35 8.13 12.84
CA ALA A 112 -22.44 7.55 13.81
C ALA A 112 -20.99 7.58 13.29
N ILE A 113 -20.78 7.24 12.02
CA ILE A 113 -19.45 7.31 11.36
C ILE A 113 -18.98 8.78 11.25
N GLU A 114 -19.84 9.71 10.87
CA GLU A 114 -19.50 11.15 10.85
C GLU A 114 -19.15 11.67 12.25
N ALA A 115 -19.84 11.22 13.29
CA ALA A 115 -19.50 11.56 14.68
C ALA A 115 -18.13 10.99 15.08
N ALA A 116 -17.80 9.76 14.65
CA ALA A 116 -16.50 9.15 14.87
C ALA A 116 -15.38 9.87 14.09
N ARG A 117 -15.70 10.40 12.88
CA ARG A 117 -14.77 11.20 12.07
C ARG A 117 -14.45 12.57 12.68
N GLY A 118 -15.27 13.07 13.59
CA GLY A 118 -15.16 14.42 14.18
C GLY A 118 -13.93 14.62 15.08
N VAL A 119 -12.79 13.96 14.81
CA VAL A 119 -11.52 14.19 15.48
C VAL A 119 -10.89 15.51 15.06
N THR A 120 -10.32 16.24 16.01
CA THR A 120 -9.55 17.44 15.69
C THR A 120 -8.25 17.04 15.00
N LEU A 121 -8.11 17.42 13.75
CA LEU A 121 -6.89 17.21 12.97
C LEU A 121 -6.03 18.48 12.97
N PRO A 122 -4.69 18.37 12.91
CA PRO A 122 -3.83 19.49 12.59
C PRO A 122 -4.21 20.13 11.25
N GLU A 123 -4.02 21.44 11.10
CA GLU A 123 -4.44 22.21 9.90
C GLU A 123 -3.78 21.74 8.59
N ASP A 124 -2.60 21.13 8.68
CA ASP A 124 -1.84 20.61 7.54
C ASP A 124 -2.25 19.21 7.09
N ARG A 125 -3.26 18.60 7.75
CA ARG A 125 -3.69 17.23 7.47
C ARG A 125 -5.08 17.16 6.86
N GLU A 126 -5.22 16.25 5.91
CA GLU A 126 -6.50 15.89 5.31
C GLU A 126 -6.84 14.42 5.54
N VAL A 127 -8.13 14.10 5.58
CA VAL A 127 -8.62 12.73 5.70
C VAL A 127 -8.56 12.06 4.33
N LEU A 128 -7.75 11.00 4.24
CA LEU A 128 -7.65 10.17 3.04
C LEU A 128 -8.72 9.08 3.04
N HIS A 129 -8.86 8.35 4.18
CA HIS A 129 -9.87 7.29 4.36
C HIS A 129 -10.50 7.36 5.74
N VAL A 130 -11.78 6.92 5.83
CA VAL A 130 -12.48 6.58 7.06
C VAL A 130 -12.97 5.15 6.91
N LEU A 131 -12.35 4.21 7.61
CA LEU A 131 -12.60 2.78 7.48
C LEU A 131 -13.36 2.28 8.72
N PRO A 132 -14.65 1.97 8.61
CA PRO A 132 -15.41 1.42 9.73
C PRO A 132 -14.83 0.10 10.21
N GLN A 133 -14.81 -0.10 11.52
CA GLN A 133 -14.30 -1.31 12.16
C GLN A 133 -15.42 -2.14 12.76
N GLU A 134 -16.22 -1.54 13.63
CA GLU A 134 -17.33 -2.17 14.32
C GLU A 134 -18.32 -1.14 14.84
N PHE A 135 -19.52 -1.58 15.13
CA PHE A 135 -20.57 -0.78 15.75
C PHE A 135 -20.87 -1.27 17.16
N PHE A 136 -21.39 -0.35 17.98
CA PHE A 136 -21.90 -0.62 19.31
C PHE A 136 -23.35 -0.12 19.36
N LEU A 137 -24.24 -0.98 19.80
CA LEU A 137 -25.64 -0.65 19.92
C LEU A 137 -26.09 -0.87 21.37
N ASP A 138 -26.47 0.21 22.05
CA ASP A 138 -26.88 0.20 23.46
C ASP A 138 -25.88 -0.51 24.40
N GLY A 139 -24.56 -0.37 24.08
CA GLY A 139 -23.46 -0.98 24.84
C GLY A 139 -23.06 -2.39 24.41
N HIS A 140 -23.77 -3.02 23.49
CA HIS A 140 -23.36 -4.28 22.86
C HIS A 140 -22.35 -4.02 21.73
N ASP A 141 -21.23 -4.71 21.76
CA ASP A 141 -20.10 -4.59 20.81
C ASP A 141 -20.13 -5.65 19.70
N ASN A 142 -19.05 -5.68 18.89
CA ASN A 142 -18.82 -6.66 17.81
C ASN A 142 -19.92 -6.72 16.74
N ILE A 143 -20.66 -5.61 16.53
CA ILE A 143 -21.67 -5.52 15.50
C ILE A 143 -21.01 -5.07 14.19
N ARG A 144 -21.07 -5.91 13.16
CA ARG A 144 -20.54 -5.59 11.82
C ARG A 144 -21.52 -4.74 11.01
N ASP A 145 -22.81 -5.05 11.05
CA ASP A 145 -23.87 -4.30 10.41
C ASP A 145 -25.01 -4.08 11.42
N ALA A 146 -25.26 -2.82 11.72
CA ALA A 146 -26.31 -2.42 12.65
C ALA A 146 -27.65 -2.12 11.95
N ILE A 147 -27.71 -2.12 10.60
CA ILE A 147 -28.93 -1.76 9.87
C ILE A 147 -30.04 -2.77 10.15
N GLY A 148 -31.23 -2.28 10.54
CA GLY A 148 -32.39 -3.11 10.90
C GLY A 148 -32.39 -3.66 12.33
N MET A 149 -31.31 -3.50 13.11
CA MET A 149 -31.29 -3.81 14.52
C MET A 149 -32.09 -2.73 15.30
N VAL A 150 -32.67 -3.10 16.44
CA VAL A 150 -33.42 -2.18 17.28
C VAL A 150 -32.57 -1.62 18.40
N GLY A 151 -32.50 -0.29 18.53
CA GLY A 151 -31.74 0.35 19.60
C GLY A 151 -31.94 1.87 19.70
N GLN A 152 -31.36 2.47 20.73
CA GLN A 152 -31.43 3.90 21.02
C GLN A 152 -30.15 4.67 20.78
N ARG A 153 -28.99 4.04 21.03
CA ARG A 153 -27.64 4.65 20.88
C ARG A 153 -26.78 3.81 20.00
N LEU A 154 -26.38 4.37 18.88
CA LEU A 154 -25.45 3.75 17.95
C LEU A 154 -24.11 4.46 18.00
N GLU A 155 -23.03 3.71 18.21
CA GLU A 155 -21.66 4.19 18.13
C GLU A 155 -20.92 3.42 17.04
N ALA A 156 -19.92 4.07 16.43
CA ALA A 156 -19.03 3.47 15.44
C ALA A 156 -17.57 3.62 15.86
N ASN A 157 -16.80 2.56 15.77
CA ASN A 157 -15.34 2.62 15.75
C ASN A 157 -14.88 2.72 14.29
N VAL A 158 -13.97 3.62 14.01
CA VAL A 158 -13.41 3.83 12.67
C VAL A 158 -11.89 3.95 12.73
N HIS A 159 -11.21 3.43 11.70
CA HIS A 159 -9.82 3.75 11.43
C HIS A 159 -9.77 4.93 10.46
N ILE A 160 -9.21 6.06 10.89
CA ILE A 160 -9.07 7.28 10.10
C ILE A 160 -7.63 7.34 9.60
N VAL A 161 -7.46 7.35 8.28
CA VAL A 161 -6.17 7.58 7.64
C VAL A 161 -6.10 9.03 7.21
N THR A 162 -5.05 9.72 7.62
CA THR A 162 -4.79 11.11 7.26
C THR A 162 -3.43 11.25 6.58
N ALA A 163 -3.32 12.21 5.68
CA ALA A 163 -2.07 12.54 4.98
C ALA A 163 -1.78 14.04 5.09
N SER A 164 -0.54 14.45 4.79
CA SER A 164 -0.24 15.87 4.61
C SER A 164 -0.93 16.40 3.37
N GLY A 165 -1.78 17.42 3.53
CA GLY A 165 -2.51 18.03 2.42
C GLY A 165 -1.58 18.60 1.34
N SER A 166 -0.47 19.22 1.73
CA SER A 166 0.51 19.73 0.77
C SER A 166 1.24 18.62 0.01
N ALA A 167 1.58 17.49 0.68
CA ALA A 167 2.22 16.36 0.01
C ALA A 167 1.27 15.71 -1.00
N THR A 168 0.02 15.43 -0.61
CA THR A 168 -1.00 14.89 -1.52
C THR A 168 -1.27 15.82 -2.68
N GLN A 169 -1.40 17.14 -2.43
CA GLN A 169 -1.64 18.14 -3.48
C GLN A 169 -0.49 18.22 -4.48
N ASN A 170 0.76 18.03 -4.04
CA ASN A 170 1.92 17.97 -4.94
C ASN A 170 1.85 16.75 -5.87
N ILE A 171 1.42 15.59 -5.36
CA ILE A 171 1.21 14.38 -6.19
C ILE A 171 0.12 14.63 -7.23
N VAL A 172 -1.05 15.13 -6.80
CA VAL A 172 -2.16 15.49 -7.70
C VAL A 172 -1.72 16.50 -8.77
N THR A 173 -0.92 17.51 -8.37
CA THR A 173 -0.38 18.51 -9.30
C THR A 173 0.57 17.89 -10.33
N ALA A 174 1.44 16.96 -9.90
CA ALA A 174 2.35 16.25 -10.81
C ALA A 174 1.59 15.41 -11.84
N VAL A 175 0.58 14.67 -11.40
CA VAL A 175 -0.28 13.85 -12.27
C VAL A 175 -1.05 14.73 -13.27
N ASN A 176 -1.67 15.81 -12.80
CA ASN A 176 -2.40 16.72 -13.67
C ASN A 176 -1.48 17.40 -14.70
N ARG A 177 -0.25 17.80 -14.31
CA ARG A 177 0.75 18.35 -15.25
C ARG A 177 1.27 17.31 -16.25
N ALA A 178 1.21 16.02 -15.91
CA ALA A 178 1.51 14.95 -16.84
C ALA A 178 0.38 14.71 -17.87
N GLY A 179 -0.78 15.38 -17.72
CA GLY A 179 -1.92 15.31 -18.64
C GLY A 179 -3.02 14.36 -18.17
N VAL A 180 -2.94 13.81 -16.97
CA VAL A 180 -3.89 12.84 -16.42
C VAL A 180 -4.68 13.47 -15.28
N ARG A 181 -6.01 13.36 -15.30
CA ARG A 181 -6.87 13.78 -14.19
C ARG A 181 -6.86 12.74 -13.07
N VAL A 182 -6.81 13.17 -11.83
CA VAL A 182 -6.94 12.26 -10.67
C VAL A 182 -8.42 12.00 -10.39
N ASP A 183 -8.84 10.75 -10.46
CA ASP A 183 -10.21 10.31 -10.13
C ASP A 183 -10.36 10.08 -8.62
N ASP A 184 -9.38 9.45 -7.98
CA ASP A 184 -9.34 9.24 -6.53
C ASP A 184 -7.90 9.06 -6.03
N THR A 185 -7.72 9.26 -4.71
CA THR A 185 -6.47 9.04 -3.99
C THR A 185 -6.66 7.91 -2.98
N VAL A 186 -5.80 6.91 -3.01
CA VAL A 186 -5.94 5.69 -2.21
C VAL A 186 -4.67 5.43 -1.41
N LEU A 187 -4.82 5.04 -0.15
CA LEU A 187 -3.71 4.57 0.68
C LEU A 187 -3.06 3.33 0.03
N GLU A 188 -1.77 3.39 -0.29
CA GLU A 188 -1.07 2.31 -1.01
C GLU A 188 -1.13 0.95 -0.30
N PRO A 189 -0.82 0.79 1.01
CA PRO A 189 -0.93 -0.51 1.66
C PRO A 189 -2.37 -1.04 1.72
N PHE A 190 -3.38 -0.17 1.65
CA PHE A 190 -4.78 -0.61 1.51
C PHE A 190 -5.03 -1.22 0.12
N ALA A 191 -4.49 -0.60 -0.93
CA ALA A 191 -4.54 -1.14 -2.28
C ALA A 191 -3.74 -2.45 -2.40
N SER A 192 -2.50 -2.49 -1.90
CA SER A 192 -1.68 -3.71 -1.91
C SER A 192 -2.35 -4.87 -1.17
N ALA A 193 -3.03 -4.59 -0.04
CA ALA A 193 -3.81 -5.59 0.68
C ALA A 193 -4.97 -6.15 -0.16
N GLU A 194 -5.62 -5.32 -0.97
CA GLU A 194 -6.70 -5.76 -1.87
C GLU A 194 -6.20 -6.82 -2.86
N ALA A 195 -4.98 -6.66 -3.36
CA ALA A 195 -4.37 -7.58 -4.32
C ALA A 195 -3.69 -8.80 -3.69
N CYS A 196 -3.25 -8.72 -2.42
CA CYS A 196 -2.35 -9.72 -1.82
C CYS A 196 -2.95 -10.56 -0.70
N LEU A 197 -3.89 -10.00 0.09
CA LEU A 197 -4.49 -10.71 1.20
C LEU A 197 -5.73 -11.48 0.77
N THR A 198 -5.83 -12.73 1.23
CA THR A 198 -7.07 -13.51 1.13
C THR A 198 -8.09 -13.02 2.15
N GLN A 199 -9.36 -13.36 1.95
CA GLN A 199 -10.41 -13.04 2.92
C GLN A 199 -10.16 -13.74 4.25
N ASP A 200 -9.73 -15.01 4.23
CA ASP A 200 -9.44 -15.77 5.45
C ASP A 200 -8.31 -15.13 6.28
N GLU A 201 -7.25 -14.62 5.62
CA GLU A 201 -6.18 -13.90 6.31
C GLU A 201 -6.67 -12.60 6.95
N ARG A 202 -7.54 -11.85 6.27
CA ARG A 202 -8.14 -10.63 6.84
C ARG A 202 -9.05 -10.96 8.04
N GLU A 203 -9.84 -12.02 7.93
CA GLU A 203 -10.74 -12.45 9.01
C GLU A 203 -9.96 -12.98 10.21
N LEU A 204 -9.01 -13.88 9.99
CA LEU A 204 -8.21 -14.48 11.04
C LEU A 204 -7.27 -13.46 11.70
N GLY A 205 -6.81 -12.49 10.96
CA GLY A 205 -5.86 -11.47 11.36
C GLY A 205 -4.50 -11.65 10.73
N ALA A 206 -4.09 -10.67 9.91
CA ALA A 206 -2.80 -10.62 9.22
C ALA A 206 -2.29 -9.18 9.13
N CYS A 207 -0.96 -9.04 9.04
CA CYS A 207 -0.33 -7.78 8.70
C CYS A 207 0.38 -7.88 7.36
N LEU A 208 0.01 -7.01 6.41
CA LEU A 208 0.73 -6.86 5.16
C LEU A 208 1.81 -5.79 5.31
N LEU A 209 3.01 -6.10 4.82
CA LEU A 209 4.16 -5.20 4.72
C LEU A 209 4.49 -4.99 3.25
N ASP A 210 4.29 -3.78 2.77
CA ASP A 210 4.72 -3.36 1.43
C ASP A 210 6.08 -2.68 1.55
N ILE A 211 7.13 -3.39 1.14
CA ILE A 211 8.51 -2.94 1.28
C ILE A 211 8.93 -2.27 -0.02
N GLY A 212 8.77 -0.95 -0.06
CA GLY A 212 9.16 -0.10 -1.18
C GLY A 212 10.65 0.23 -1.21
N GLY A 213 11.05 1.14 -2.12
CA GLY A 213 12.42 1.65 -2.18
C GLY A 213 12.76 2.56 -1.00
N GLY A 214 11.95 3.57 -0.73
CA GLY A 214 12.21 4.58 0.30
C GLY A 214 11.61 4.30 1.66
N THR A 215 10.49 3.58 1.71
CA THR A 215 9.64 3.34 2.88
C THR A 215 9.13 1.90 2.90
N THR A 216 8.67 1.47 4.07
CA THR A 216 7.87 0.26 4.23
C THR A 216 6.54 0.65 4.84
N GLU A 217 5.47 0.36 4.16
CA GLU A 217 4.10 0.58 4.62
C GLU A 217 3.53 -0.70 5.22
N LEU A 218 2.80 -0.54 6.33
CA LEU A 218 2.10 -1.66 6.95
C LEU A 218 0.60 -1.38 7.04
N ILE A 219 -0.18 -2.44 6.91
CA ILE A 219 -1.61 -2.44 7.21
C ILE A 219 -1.99 -3.76 7.87
N ALA A 220 -2.66 -3.68 9.02
CA ALA A 220 -3.07 -4.84 9.80
C ALA A 220 -4.58 -4.99 9.82
N TYR A 221 -5.03 -6.20 9.57
CA TYR A 221 -6.43 -6.62 9.59
C TYR A 221 -6.69 -7.57 10.76
N THR A 222 -7.88 -7.51 11.32
CA THR A 222 -8.42 -8.49 12.27
C THR A 222 -9.94 -8.48 12.14
N GLY A 223 -10.56 -9.65 12.01
CA GLY A 223 -12.01 -9.76 11.83
C GLY A 223 -12.48 -9.10 10.53
N GLY A 224 -11.70 -9.17 9.44
CA GLY A 224 -12.04 -8.62 8.13
C GLY A 224 -11.88 -7.10 8.00
N VAL A 225 -11.53 -6.36 9.05
CA VAL A 225 -11.43 -4.89 9.04
C VAL A 225 -10.04 -4.39 9.34
N VAL A 226 -9.71 -3.20 8.83
CA VAL A 226 -8.43 -2.54 9.10
C VAL A 226 -8.40 -2.07 10.55
N ARG A 227 -7.42 -2.54 11.31
CA ARG A 227 -7.19 -2.14 12.71
C ARG A 227 -6.09 -1.10 12.85
N HIS A 228 -5.09 -1.15 11.98
CA HIS A 228 -3.95 -0.23 12.05
C HIS A 228 -3.30 -0.06 10.68
N SER A 229 -2.72 1.11 10.43
CA SER A 229 -1.86 1.40 9.30
C SER A 229 -0.75 2.37 9.71
N ALA A 230 0.46 2.14 9.22
CA ALA A 230 1.61 2.99 9.50
C ALA A 230 2.63 2.93 8.35
N ALA A 231 3.56 3.89 8.33
CA ALA A 231 4.69 3.93 7.42
C ALA A 231 6.00 4.01 8.22
N ILE A 232 6.93 3.13 7.90
CA ILE A 232 8.28 3.09 8.45
C ILE A 232 9.23 3.70 7.42
N PRO A 233 10.06 4.71 7.79
CA PRO A 233 10.93 5.42 6.83
C PRO A 233 12.20 4.63 6.48
N VAL A 234 12.08 3.32 6.33
CA VAL A 234 13.13 2.38 5.93
C VAL A 234 12.60 1.52 4.79
N GLY A 235 13.38 1.36 3.72
CA GLY A 235 13.06 0.54 2.55
C GLY A 235 14.30 0.10 1.82
N GLY A 236 14.15 -0.38 0.60
CA GLY A 236 15.20 -0.97 -0.24
C GLY A 236 16.45 -0.11 -0.44
N ASP A 237 16.28 1.22 -0.53
CA ASP A 237 17.38 2.18 -0.72
C ASP A 237 18.33 2.23 0.49
N HIS A 238 17.84 1.91 1.68
CA HIS A 238 18.68 1.86 2.89
C HIS A 238 19.68 0.72 2.81
N PHE A 239 19.26 -0.46 2.32
CA PHE A 239 20.17 -1.59 2.06
C PHE A 239 21.20 -1.23 1.01
N THR A 240 20.80 -0.55 -0.06
CA THR A 240 21.71 -0.09 -1.13
C THR A 240 22.75 0.89 -0.59
N ASN A 241 22.32 1.86 0.22
CA ASN A 241 23.21 2.83 0.84
C ASN A 241 24.19 2.18 1.81
N ASP A 242 23.72 1.24 2.65
CA ASP A 242 24.57 0.51 3.59
C ASP A 242 25.66 -0.30 2.84
N LEU A 243 25.27 -0.95 1.75
CA LEU A 243 26.21 -1.65 0.86
C LEU A 243 27.21 -0.68 0.19
N ALA A 244 26.73 0.46 -0.33
CA ALA A 244 27.61 1.45 -0.96
C ALA A 244 28.67 1.97 0.01
N VAL A 245 28.27 2.27 1.27
CA VAL A 245 29.19 2.74 2.32
C VAL A 245 30.09 1.62 2.80
N GLY A 246 29.52 0.47 3.17
CA GLY A 246 30.27 -0.65 3.74
C GLY A 246 31.28 -1.26 2.77
N LEU A 247 30.87 -1.36 1.50
CA LEU A 247 31.72 -1.88 0.42
C LEU A 247 32.52 -0.76 -0.29
N ARG A 248 32.34 0.51 0.01
CA ARG A 248 32.96 1.65 -0.66
C ARG A 248 32.87 1.51 -2.20
N THR A 249 31.66 1.26 -2.70
CA THR A 249 31.33 1.05 -4.11
C THR A 249 30.29 2.10 -4.56
N PRO A 250 30.21 2.44 -5.85
CA PRO A 250 29.16 3.34 -6.36
C PRO A 250 27.75 2.82 -6.07
N ILE A 251 26.79 3.74 -5.84
CA ILE A 251 25.38 3.37 -5.54
C ILE A 251 24.78 2.43 -6.61
N PRO A 252 24.94 2.64 -7.92
CA PRO A 252 24.40 1.72 -8.92
C PRO A 252 24.98 0.30 -8.80
N GLU A 253 26.26 0.17 -8.47
CA GLU A 253 26.91 -1.13 -8.23
C GLU A 253 26.39 -1.77 -6.93
N ALA A 254 26.21 -0.99 -5.86
CA ALA A 254 25.61 -1.47 -4.62
C ALA A 254 24.18 -1.99 -4.82
N GLU A 255 23.40 -1.31 -5.68
CA GLU A 255 22.04 -1.76 -6.04
C GLU A 255 22.07 -3.09 -6.79
N LYS A 256 23.02 -3.25 -7.72
CA LYS A 256 23.23 -4.52 -8.43
C LYS A 256 23.61 -5.63 -7.47
N ILE A 257 24.59 -5.38 -6.58
CA ILE A 257 25.02 -6.33 -5.55
C ILE A 257 23.85 -6.72 -4.65
N LYS A 258 23.01 -5.76 -4.24
CA LYS A 258 21.82 -6.04 -3.45
C LYS A 258 20.89 -7.01 -4.15
N ARG A 259 20.58 -6.77 -5.41
CA ARG A 259 19.63 -7.60 -6.18
C ARG A 259 20.16 -9.00 -6.46
N GLU A 260 21.45 -9.13 -6.75
CA GLU A 260 22.05 -10.38 -7.20
C GLU A 260 22.59 -11.24 -6.05
N HIS A 261 23.12 -10.61 -4.99
CA HIS A 261 23.94 -11.29 -3.98
C HIS A 261 23.49 -11.07 -2.54
N ALA A 262 22.59 -10.11 -2.26
CA ALA A 262 22.20 -9.83 -0.88
C ALA A 262 21.38 -10.96 -0.26
N GLN A 263 21.68 -11.22 1.03
CA GLN A 263 21.03 -12.21 1.86
C GLN A 263 20.75 -11.58 3.24
N ALA A 264 19.47 -11.53 3.64
CA ALA A 264 19.05 -10.98 4.92
C ALA A 264 19.34 -11.89 6.12
N CYS A 265 19.55 -13.17 5.87
CA CYS A 265 19.82 -14.17 6.89
C CYS A 265 21.12 -14.91 6.54
N ARG A 266 22.22 -14.55 7.21
CA ARG A 266 23.56 -15.08 6.92
C ARG A 266 23.64 -16.59 7.05
N GLU A 267 22.87 -17.17 7.97
CA GLU A 267 22.85 -18.61 8.21
C GLU A 267 22.32 -19.43 7.03
N LEU A 268 21.62 -18.76 6.09
CA LEU A 268 21.11 -19.38 4.86
C LEU A 268 22.09 -19.30 3.68
N LEU A 269 23.26 -18.67 3.86
CA LEU A 269 24.31 -18.71 2.84
C LEU A 269 24.87 -20.13 2.74
N THR A 270 24.68 -20.74 1.57
CA THR A 270 25.19 -22.09 1.28
C THR A 270 26.65 -22.06 0.80
N GLU A 271 27.05 -20.97 0.16
CA GLU A 271 28.41 -20.79 -0.40
C GLU A 271 28.89 -19.36 -0.19
N ASP A 272 30.15 -19.20 0.13
CA ASP A 272 30.81 -17.89 0.25
C ASP A 272 31.48 -17.50 -1.07
N GLY A 273 30.67 -17.31 -2.12
CA GLY A 273 31.12 -17.00 -3.47
C GLY A 273 31.88 -15.68 -3.56
N ALA A 274 32.91 -15.65 -4.39
CA ALA A 274 33.66 -14.42 -4.70
C ALA A 274 32.86 -13.54 -5.68
N ILE A 275 32.77 -12.25 -5.38
CA ILE A 275 32.05 -11.23 -6.15
C ILE A 275 33.04 -10.14 -6.52
N GLU A 276 33.18 -9.86 -7.80
CA GLU A 276 33.97 -8.73 -8.29
C GLU A 276 33.11 -7.46 -8.25
N ILE A 277 33.61 -6.40 -7.62
CA ILE A 277 32.89 -5.14 -7.46
C ILE A 277 33.73 -3.95 -7.91
N ALA A 278 33.06 -2.93 -8.48
CA ALA A 278 33.67 -1.66 -8.77
C ALA A 278 34.06 -0.90 -7.49
N SER A 279 35.18 -0.20 -7.52
CA SER A 279 35.61 0.68 -6.43
C SER A 279 35.24 2.14 -6.74
N VAL A 280 35.08 2.97 -5.70
CA VAL A 280 34.87 4.42 -5.88
C VAL A 280 36.11 5.09 -6.34
N GLY A 281 36.00 6.01 -7.30
CA GLY A 281 37.12 6.71 -7.94
C GLY A 281 37.88 5.80 -8.94
N ASP A 282 39.06 6.23 -9.35
CA ASP A 282 39.91 5.52 -10.37
C ASP A 282 40.63 4.28 -9.81
N ARG A 283 40.06 3.63 -8.78
CA ARG A 283 40.63 2.42 -8.18
C ARG A 283 40.21 1.19 -8.97
N PRO A 284 41.10 0.19 -9.11
CA PRO A 284 40.73 -1.05 -9.77
C PRO A 284 39.61 -1.78 -9.09
N PRO A 285 38.81 -2.57 -9.82
CA PRO A 285 37.83 -3.50 -9.24
C PRO A 285 38.52 -4.42 -8.21
N ARG A 286 37.73 -4.89 -7.23
CA ARG A 286 38.20 -5.78 -6.18
C ARG A 286 37.22 -6.91 -5.91
N THR A 287 37.75 -7.99 -5.40
CA THR A 287 36.96 -9.15 -5.01
C THR A 287 36.51 -9.02 -3.54
N ILE A 288 35.25 -9.29 -3.28
CA ILE A 288 34.67 -9.48 -1.95
C ILE A 288 33.99 -10.86 -1.89
N PHE A 289 33.51 -11.24 -0.71
CA PHE A 289 32.78 -12.48 -0.52
C PHE A 289 31.33 -12.23 -0.17
N ALA A 290 30.42 -13.16 -0.56
CA ALA A 290 28.98 -13.06 -0.32
C ALA A 290 28.63 -12.86 1.17
N ARG A 291 29.41 -13.47 2.06
CA ARG A 291 29.31 -13.30 3.51
C ARG A 291 29.43 -11.83 3.95
N MET A 292 30.33 -11.06 3.35
CA MET A 292 30.49 -9.64 3.66
C MET A 292 29.25 -8.84 3.29
N VAL A 293 28.60 -9.18 2.17
CA VAL A 293 27.32 -8.57 1.75
C VAL A 293 26.25 -8.86 2.79
N ALA A 294 26.12 -10.11 3.23
CA ALA A 294 25.13 -10.51 4.23
C ALA A 294 25.40 -9.84 5.60
N GLU A 295 26.65 -9.69 6.02
CA GLU A 295 27.04 -9.01 7.25
C GLU A 295 26.64 -7.52 7.28
N ILE A 296 26.53 -6.88 6.11
CA ILE A 296 26.06 -5.50 5.99
C ILE A 296 24.53 -5.45 5.93
N VAL A 297 23.90 -6.37 5.21
CA VAL A 297 22.44 -6.34 4.92
C VAL A 297 21.62 -6.82 6.13
N GLN A 298 22.03 -7.88 6.82
CA GLN A 298 21.26 -8.49 7.90
C GLN A 298 20.93 -7.53 9.05
N PRO A 299 21.85 -6.70 9.57
CA PRO A 299 21.51 -5.75 10.63
C PRO A 299 20.42 -4.76 10.23
N ARG A 300 20.44 -4.28 8.97
CA ARG A 300 19.40 -3.39 8.46
C ARG A 300 18.06 -4.10 8.32
N ALA A 301 18.05 -5.34 7.85
CA ALA A 301 16.84 -6.14 7.77
C ALA A 301 16.25 -6.40 9.17
N GLN A 302 17.09 -6.72 10.16
CA GLN A 302 16.67 -6.88 11.55
C GLN A 302 16.08 -5.58 12.12
N GLU A 303 16.75 -4.43 11.90
CA GLU A 303 16.25 -3.12 12.34
C GLU A 303 14.86 -2.84 11.76
N LEU A 304 14.67 -3.01 10.45
CA LEU A 304 13.37 -2.81 9.80
C LEU A 304 12.28 -3.66 10.46
N LEU A 305 12.53 -4.97 10.59
CA LEU A 305 11.56 -5.90 11.18
C LEU A 305 11.28 -5.61 12.67
N MET A 306 12.28 -5.16 13.42
CA MET A 306 12.10 -4.76 14.82
C MET A 306 11.27 -3.47 14.93
N LEU A 307 11.48 -2.48 14.07
CA LEU A 307 10.66 -1.26 14.03
C LEU A 307 9.19 -1.59 13.73
N ILE A 308 8.94 -2.52 12.81
CA ILE A 308 7.58 -2.99 12.48
C ILE A 308 6.96 -3.73 13.67
N ARG A 309 7.70 -4.63 14.31
CA ARG A 309 7.24 -5.35 15.50
C ARG A 309 6.87 -4.39 16.64
N ASP A 310 7.70 -3.39 16.88
CA ASP A 310 7.43 -2.38 17.92
C ASP A 310 6.20 -1.52 17.57
N GLU A 311 5.94 -1.28 16.28
CA GLU A 311 4.74 -0.61 15.82
C GLU A 311 3.48 -1.47 16.08
N LEU A 312 3.52 -2.76 15.72
CA LEU A 312 2.43 -3.70 15.98
C LEU A 312 2.17 -3.88 17.49
N ARG A 313 3.23 -3.89 18.30
CA ARG A 313 3.12 -3.95 19.77
C ARG A 313 2.46 -2.70 20.33
N ARG A 314 2.87 -1.51 19.89
CA ARG A 314 2.23 -0.23 20.26
C ARG A 314 0.76 -0.18 19.91
N ALA A 315 0.39 -0.76 18.77
CA ALA A 315 -1.00 -0.89 18.34
C ALA A 315 -1.78 -2.00 19.07
N GLY A 316 -1.13 -2.83 19.91
CA GLY A 316 -1.75 -3.95 20.61
C GLY A 316 -2.12 -5.13 19.70
N LEU A 317 -1.49 -5.26 18.53
CA LEU A 317 -1.85 -6.22 17.49
C LEU A 317 -0.95 -7.46 17.42
N GLU A 318 0.16 -7.50 18.16
CA GLU A 318 1.16 -8.59 18.11
C GLU A 318 0.52 -9.99 18.29
N SER A 319 -0.50 -10.10 19.15
CA SER A 319 -1.24 -11.35 19.40
C SER A 319 -2.54 -11.49 18.59
N GLN A 320 -2.89 -10.50 17.77
CA GLN A 320 -4.18 -10.46 17.06
C GLN A 320 -4.05 -10.77 15.56
N ILE A 321 -2.87 -11.17 15.11
CA ILE A 321 -2.59 -11.49 13.71
C ILE A 321 -2.06 -12.94 13.54
N PRO A 322 -2.82 -13.96 13.97
CA PRO A 322 -2.37 -15.35 13.92
C PRO A 322 -2.15 -15.89 12.50
N ALA A 323 -2.75 -15.29 11.46
CA ALA A 323 -2.43 -15.61 10.07
C ALA A 323 -1.03 -15.11 9.66
N GLY A 324 -0.41 -14.24 10.47
CA GLY A 324 0.99 -13.85 10.35
C GLY A 324 1.24 -12.62 9.49
N ILE A 325 2.42 -12.59 8.88
CA ILE A 325 2.94 -11.47 8.12
C ILE A 325 2.96 -11.80 6.63
N VAL A 326 2.48 -10.88 5.82
CA VAL A 326 2.50 -11.00 4.36
C VAL A 326 3.42 -9.91 3.80
N LEU A 327 4.53 -10.31 3.17
CA LEU A 327 5.49 -9.41 2.55
C LEU A 327 5.13 -9.18 1.09
N THR A 328 5.20 -7.94 0.64
CA THR A 328 5.06 -7.56 -0.77
C THR A 328 5.95 -6.35 -1.09
N GLY A 329 5.83 -5.78 -2.29
CA GLY A 329 6.70 -4.71 -2.75
C GLY A 329 8.07 -5.20 -3.21
N GLY A 330 8.83 -4.34 -3.88
CA GLY A 330 10.14 -4.69 -4.46
C GLY A 330 11.19 -5.15 -3.44
N GLY A 331 11.11 -4.66 -2.20
CA GLY A 331 12.02 -5.07 -1.11
C GLY A 331 11.79 -6.49 -0.61
N SER A 332 10.61 -7.08 -0.87
CA SER A 332 10.30 -8.47 -0.47
C SER A 332 11.11 -9.52 -1.25
N HIS A 333 11.75 -9.13 -2.36
CA HIS A 333 12.68 -9.98 -3.10
C HIS A 333 14.01 -10.23 -2.37
N LEU A 334 14.30 -9.52 -1.28
CA LEU A 334 15.54 -9.72 -0.53
C LEU A 334 15.55 -11.15 0.04
N ARG A 335 16.52 -11.95 -0.42
CA ARG A 335 16.63 -13.36 -0.03
C ARG A 335 16.80 -13.49 1.48
N GLY A 336 16.12 -14.47 2.08
CA GLY A 336 16.17 -14.74 3.52
C GLY A 336 15.42 -13.74 4.38
N LEU A 337 14.70 -12.76 3.78
CA LEU A 337 13.94 -11.78 4.55
C LEU A 337 12.70 -12.41 5.20
N ALA A 338 12.02 -13.33 4.53
CA ALA A 338 10.86 -14.03 5.07
C ALA A 338 11.27 -14.88 6.29
N GLU A 339 12.33 -15.64 6.18
CA GLU A 339 12.86 -16.49 7.26
C GLU A 339 13.36 -15.65 8.44
N LEU A 340 13.98 -14.51 8.17
CA LEU A 340 14.37 -13.58 9.22
C LEU A 340 13.13 -12.97 9.91
N ALA A 341 12.10 -12.64 9.14
CA ALA A 341 10.84 -12.11 9.65
C ALA A 341 10.11 -13.15 10.54
N GLU A 342 10.06 -14.43 10.13
CA GLU A 342 9.51 -15.52 10.97
C GLU A 342 10.19 -15.58 12.35
N ARG A 343 11.52 -15.44 12.38
CA ARG A 343 12.28 -15.43 13.65
C ARG A 343 11.99 -14.21 14.50
N VAL A 344 11.85 -13.01 13.87
CA VAL A 344 11.62 -11.75 14.59
C VAL A 344 10.21 -11.68 15.15
N PHE A 345 9.20 -12.08 14.36
CA PHE A 345 7.79 -11.98 14.76
C PHE A 345 7.31 -13.23 15.51
N ASN A 346 7.96 -14.37 15.35
CA ASN A 346 7.49 -15.70 15.79
C ASN A 346 6.06 -16.00 15.26
N LEU A 347 5.81 -15.66 14.01
CA LEU A 347 4.57 -15.82 13.27
C LEU A 347 4.88 -16.39 11.88
N PRO A 348 3.92 -17.05 11.22
CA PRO A 348 4.06 -17.43 9.81
C PRO A 348 4.33 -16.21 8.93
N VAL A 349 5.23 -16.36 7.96
CA VAL A 349 5.54 -15.30 6.99
C VAL A 349 5.48 -15.86 5.58
N ARG A 350 4.87 -15.12 4.66
CA ARG A 350 4.91 -15.44 3.24
C ARG A 350 5.17 -14.21 2.38
N VAL A 351 5.78 -14.39 1.23
CA VAL A 351 5.83 -13.38 0.19
C VAL A 351 4.60 -13.51 -0.69
N ALA A 352 3.91 -12.41 -0.92
CA ALA A 352 2.73 -12.34 -1.76
C ALA A 352 3.02 -11.68 -3.10
N VAL A 353 2.37 -12.21 -4.11
CA VAL A 353 2.24 -11.60 -5.43
C VAL A 353 0.81 -11.11 -5.62
N PRO A 354 0.58 -10.06 -6.43
CA PRO A 354 -0.76 -9.54 -6.68
C PRO A 354 -1.64 -10.56 -7.40
N ARG A 355 -2.94 -10.50 -7.11
CA ARG A 355 -3.99 -11.34 -7.68
C ARG A 355 -5.22 -10.48 -7.97
N GLY A 356 -6.21 -11.06 -8.67
CA GLY A 356 -7.54 -10.45 -8.84
C GLY A 356 -7.79 -9.83 -10.21
N LEU A 357 -6.78 -9.68 -11.07
CA LEU A 357 -6.97 -9.39 -12.48
C LEU A 357 -6.86 -10.69 -13.29
N ALA A 358 -7.69 -10.83 -14.31
CA ALA A 358 -7.53 -11.89 -15.29
C ALA A 358 -6.41 -11.56 -16.30
N GLU A 359 -5.81 -12.57 -16.89
CA GLU A 359 -4.81 -12.42 -17.96
C GLU A 359 -3.57 -11.59 -17.57
N MET A 360 -3.16 -11.63 -16.30
CA MET A 360 -1.95 -10.93 -15.85
C MET A 360 -0.70 -11.51 -16.52
N SER A 361 0.18 -10.62 -17.00
CA SER A 361 1.50 -11.04 -17.48
C SER A 361 2.38 -11.51 -16.31
N GLU A 362 3.42 -12.28 -16.62
CA GLU A 362 4.41 -12.71 -15.62
C GLU A 362 5.07 -11.52 -14.92
N GLU A 363 5.28 -10.40 -15.64
CA GLU A 363 5.83 -9.17 -15.08
C GLU A 363 4.91 -8.57 -14.02
N VAL A 364 3.62 -8.37 -14.33
CA VAL A 364 2.64 -7.77 -13.41
C VAL A 364 2.35 -8.68 -12.21
N SER A 365 2.64 -9.98 -12.33
CA SER A 365 2.49 -10.95 -11.25
C SER A 365 3.63 -10.93 -10.22
N ARG A 366 4.49 -9.88 -10.23
CA ARG A 366 5.57 -9.69 -9.25
C ARG A 366 5.14 -8.80 -8.08
N PRO A 367 5.73 -8.99 -6.89
CA PRO A 367 5.38 -8.23 -5.68
C PRO A 367 5.43 -6.70 -5.85
N GLU A 368 6.35 -6.18 -6.66
CA GLU A 368 6.50 -4.73 -6.90
C GLU A 368 5.35 -4.07 -7.66
N TYR A 369 4.36 -4.85 -8.13
CA TYR A 369 3.16 -4.33 -8.78
C TYR A 369 1.88 -4.49 -7.94
N SER A 370 2.02 -4.94 -6.69
CA SER A 370 0.86 -5.19 -5.80
C SER A 370 0.01 -3.95 -5.59
N THR A 371 0.63 -2.79 -5.37
CA THR A 371 -0.07 -1.50 -5.26
C THR A 371 -0.83 -1.17 -6.53
N ALA A 372 -0.18 -1.25 -7.69
CA ALA A 372 -0.79 -0.92 -8.97
C ALA A 372 -2.01 -1.81 -9.29
N VAL A 373 -1.87 -3.13 -9.08
CA VAL A 373 -2.98 -4.08 -9.24
C VAL A 373 -4.12 -3.77 -8.26
N GLY A 374 -3.79 -3.52 -6.99
CA GLY A 374 -4.77 -3.17 -5.98
C GLY A 374 -5.52 -1.87 -6.26
N LEU A 375 -4.84 -0.85 -6.81
CA LEU A 375 -5.47 0.40 -7.24
C LEU A 375 -6.46 0.18 -8.41
N VAL A 376 -6.14 -0.71 -9.35
CA VAL A 376 -7.08 -1.09 -10.43
C VAL A 376 -8.30 -1.79 -9.85
N LEU A 377 -8.12 -2.75 -8.93
CA LEU A 377 -9.22 -3.46 -8.26
C LEU A 377 -10.11 -2.50 -7.47
N TYR A 378 -9.51 -1.57 -6.73
CA TYR A 378 -10.22 -0.51 -6.01
C TYR A 378 -11.04 0.36 -6.98
N GLY A 379 -10.42 0.83 -8.06
CA GLY A 379 -11.09 1.64 -9.09
C GLY A 379 -12.27 0.91 -9.74
N ALA A 380 -12.13 -0.38 -10.02
CA ALA A 380 -13.20 -1.22 -10.55
C ALA A 380 -14.38 -1.33 -9.57
N ARG A 381 -14.10 -1.63 -8.31
CA ARG A 381 -15.12 -1.70 -7.26
C ARG A 381 -15.85 -0.38 -7.09
N THR A 382 -15.13 0.73 -7.06
CA THR A 382 -15.71 2.06 -6.90
C THR A 382 -16.61 2.44 -8.08
N ARG A 383 -16.21 2.11 -9.32
CA ARG A 383 -17.05 2.36 -10.50
C ARG A 383 -18.32 1.53 -10.50
N ARG A 384 -18.30 0.27 -10.08
CA ARG A 384 -19.51 -0.56 -9.95
C ARG A 384 -20.52 0.05 -8.99
N VAL A 385 -20.04 0.57 -7.86
CA VAL A 385 -20.87 1.23 -6.86
C VAL A 385 -21.39 2.59 -7.37
N ALA A 386 -20.58 3.36 -8.14
CA ALA A 386 -20.97 4.66 -8.69
C ALA A 386 -21.95 4.55 -9.88
N GLY A 387 -21.98 3.44 -10.61
CA GLY A 387 -23.04 3.14 -11.60
C GLY A 387 -24.45 3.15 -10.98
N ALA A 388 -24.55 3.12 -9.65
CA ALA A 388 -25.76 3.32 -8.84
C ALA A 388 -25.79 4.72 -8.18
N LYS A 389 -25.42 5.80 -8.87
CA LYS A 389 -25.33 7.20 -8.41
C LYS A 389 -25.08 7.36 -6.89
N PRO A 390 -23.85 7.61 -6.46
CA PRO A 390 -23.61 8.71 -5.54
C PRO A 390 -22.28 9.44 -5.82
N THR A 391 -22.33 10.74 -5.79
CA THR A 391 -21.19 11.64 -5.75
C THR A 391 -20.83 11.95 -4.29
N GLY A 392 -19.55 11.99 -3.94
CA GLY A 392 -19.06 12.42 -2.62
C GLY A 392 -18.71 11.28 -1.65
N PHE A 393 -18.45 11.65 -0.38
CA PHE A 393 -18.06 10.76 0.73
C PHE A 393 -18.92 9.47 0.84
N MET A 394 -20.22 9.57 0.56
CA MET A 394 -21.16 8.44 0.55
C MET A 394 -20.86 7.39 -0.52
N GLY A 395 -20.31 7.78 -1.66
CA GLY A 395 -19.84 6.85 -2.69
C GLY A 395 -18.64 6.06 -2.20
N LYS A 396 -17.68 6.72 -1.56
CA LYS A 396 -16.51 6.08 -0.96
C LYS A 396 -16.89 5.11 0.16
N LEU A 397 -17.81 5.52 1.06
CA LEU A 397 -18.28 4.67 2.14
C LEU A 397 -18.99 3.40 1.61
N LYS A 398 -19.86 3.54 0.61
CA LYS A 398 -20.60 2.42 0.00
C LYS A 398 -19.67 1.43 -0.71
N SER A 399 -18.57 1.92 -1.35
CA SER A 399 -17.58 1.06 -2.01
C SER A 399 -16.73 0.26 -0.99
N MET A 400 -16.57 0.78 0.22
CA MET A 400 -15.84 0.10 1.31
C MET A 400 -16.65 -1.05 1.94
N PHE A 401 -17.99 -0.93 1.96
CA PHE A 401 -18.88 -1.98 2.48
C PHE A 401 -19.33 -3.01 1.44
N ALA A 402 -19.11 -2.78 0.15
CA ALA A 402 -19.55 -3.69 -0.91
C ALA A 402 -18.64 -4.93 -1.09
N GLY A 403 -17.64 -5.11 -0.23
CA GLY A 403 -16.70 -6.23 -0.25
C GLY A 403 -16.68 -7.06 1.04
N ALA A 404 -17.74 -6.94 1.88
CA ALA A 404 -17.95 -7.77 3.07
C ALA A 404 -19.04 -8.80 2.79
#